data_7b8c632f557e95e1cf27528a478e828d
#
_entry.id   7b8c632f557e95e1cf27528a478e828d
#
_cell.length_a   1.000
_cell.length_b   1.000
_cell.length_c   1.000
_cell.angle_alpha   90.00
_cell.angle_beta   90.00
_cell.angle_gamma   90.00
#
_symmetry.space_group_name_H-M   'P 1'
#
loop_
_entity.id
_entity.type
_entity.pdbx_description
1 polymer ?
#
loop_
_entity_poly.entity_id
_entity_poly.type
_entity_poly.pdbx_seq_one_letter_code
_entity_poly.pdbx_strand_id
1 'polypeptide(L)'
;MKKLSSVLVLFLFIPFFTFASLVGDRTIPVEVAQLSDSLKRMYAPDKRVALFDVDYSFAGKNVMLRGVTTSAEAKAALLQGLAKADYKVMDCIQVLPDVKGLEGKTYGIINVSVANLRAAPDFSSEMMTQGLMGMPVHVLQRDGWVHIQTPDNYIAWIYRVGVHLVNEAEMAAWNNAEKIVVTAHYGFVYSKPDRTSQTISDVVAGNRFKWDGSKGAFYKVIYPDGRQGYISKSIAMPEKKWRSGLKQDAADIIRTARTMIGIPYLWAGTSSKGVDCSGFVRTIPVSYTHLRAHE
;
A
#
# COMPACT_ATOMS: atom_id res chain seq x y z
N MET A 1 50.25 58.23 16.68
CA MET A 1 50.12 57.22 17.73
C MET A 1 48.76 56.51 17.52
N LYS A 2 48.73 55.35 16.87
CA LYS A 2 47.49 54.55 16.69
C LYS A 2 47.55 53.37 17.65
N LYS A 3 46.58 53.29 18.57
CA LYS A 3 46.45 52.19 19.52
C LYS A 3 45.92 50.95 18.77
N LEU A 4 46.65 49.88 18.80
CA LEU A 4 46.20 48.56 18.34
C LEU A 4 45.42 47.90 19.48
N SER A 5 44.11 47.67 19.27
CA SER A 5 43.29 46.89 20.19
C SER A 5 43.37 45.42 19.78
N SER A 6 44.00 44.59 20.64
CA SER A 6 44.05 43.12 20.50
C SER A 6 42.70 42.54 20.84
N VAL A 7 42.00 41.95 19.85
CA VAL A 7 40.83 41.14 20.06
C VAL A 7 41.28 39.70 20.38
N LEU A 8 41.05 39.31 21.63
CA LEU A 8 41.27 37.91 22.08
C LEU A 8 40.10 37.03 21.60
N VAL A 9 40.37 36.24 20.56
CA VAL A 9 39.41 35.22 20.09
C VAL A 9 39.53 34.02 20.99
N LEU A 10 38.52 33.86 21.85
CA LEU A 10 38.36 32.68 22.72
C LEU A 10 37.84 31.52 21.85
N PHE A 11 38.69 30.59 21.46
CA PHE A 11 38.29 29.33 20.83
C PHE A 11 37.61 28.45 21.88
N LEU A 12 36.26 28.42 21.85
CA LEU A 12 35.48 27.40 22.55
C LEU A 12 35.74 26.04 21.88
N PHE A 13 36.54 25.20 22.53
CA PHE A 13 36.68 23.79 22.17
C PHE A 13 35.36 23.08 22.48
N ILE A 14 34.48 22.97 21.49
CA ILE A 14 33.35 22.04 21.52
C ILE A 14 33.97 20.66 21.25
N PRO A 15 33.90 19.70 22.18
CA PRO A 15 34.35 18.36 21.90
C PRO A 15 33.46 17.79 20.79
N PHE A 16 34.01 17.67 19.58
CA PHE A 16 33.45 16.85 18.53
C PHE A 16 33.43 15.42 19.08
N PHE A 17 32.29 14.99 19.63
CA PHE A 17 32.02 13.58 19.76
C PHE A 17 32.00 13.01 18.34
N THR A 18 33.14 12.49 17.92
CA THR A 18 33.20 11.61 16.75
C THR A 18 32.31 10.42 17.08
N PHE A 19 31.13 10.39 16.44
CA PHE A 19 30.39 9.17 16.24
C PHE A 19 31.29 8.25 15.42
N ALA A 20 32.21 7.57 16.11
CA ALA A 20 32.87 6.41 15.55
C ALA A 20 31.72 5.49 15.14
N SER A 21 31.64 5.17 13.87
CA SER A 21 30.73 4.19 13.31
C SER A 21 30.82 2.94 14.20
N LEU A 22 29.83 2.74 15.08
CA LEU A 22 29.61 1.50 15.78
C LEU A 22 29.24 0.47 14.68
N VAL A 23 30.27 -0.10 14.04
CA VAL A 23 30.14 -1.37 13.36
C VAL A 23 30.02 -2.38 14.50
N GLY A 24 28.82 -2.44 15.10
CA GLY A 24 28.50 -3.43 16.11
C GLY A 24 28.55 -4.82 15.46
N ASP A 25 28.94 -5.82 16.24
CA ASP A 25 28.84 -7.21 15.82
C ASP A 25 27.39 -7.51 15.43
N ARG A 26 27.18 -8.03 14.21
CA ARG A 26 25.87 -8.44 13.70
C ARG A 26 25.53 -9.86 14.13
N THR A 27 26.39 -10.55 14.85
CA THR A 27 26.11 -11.89 15.38
C THR A 27 25.06 -11.76 16.48
N ILE A 28 23.87 -12.27 16.22
CA ILE A 28 22.76 -12.22 17.16
C ILE A 28 22.98 -13.33 18.21
N PRO A 29 23.04 -13.02 19.53
CA PRO A 29 23.10 -14.01 20.59
C PRO A 29 21.94 -15.01 20.49
N VAL A 30 22.22 -16.29 20.79
CA VAL A 30 21.26 -17.40 20.62
C VAL A 30 19.93 -17.14 21.34
N GLU A 31 20.00 -16.64 22.59
CA GLU A 31 18.83 -16.29 23.37
C GLU A 31 17.97 -15.17 22.75
N VAL A 32 18.62 -14.19 22.09
CA VAL A 32 17.92 -13.09 21.40
C VAL A 32 17.32 -13.59 20.09
N ALA A 33 18.03 -14.43 19.36
CA ALA A 33 17.50 -15.05 18.15
C ALA A 33 16.25 -15.90 18.46
N GLN A 34 16.30 -16.72 19.51
CA GLN A 34 15.16 -17.54 19.94
C GLN A 34 13.96 -16.68 20.37
N LEU A 35 14.20 -15.60 21.11
CA LEU A 35 13.15 -14.64 21.49
C LEU A 35 12.54 -14.01 20.24
N SER A 36 13.36 -13.48 19.33
CA SER A 36 12.92 -12.86 18.07
C SER A 36 12.09 -13.82 17.23
N ASP A 37 12.55 -15.06 17.03
CA ASP A 37 11.85 -16.08 16.26
C ASP A 37 10.51 -16.48 16.89
N SER A 38 10.46 -16.56 18.24
CA SER A 38 9.22 -16.82 18.96
C SER A 38 8.20 -15.71 18.76
N LEU A 39 8.62 -14.45 18.89
CA LEU A 39 7.76 -13.30 18.67
C LEU A 39 7.31 -13.20 17.21
N LYS A 40 8.21 -13.46 16.25
CA LYS A 40 7.87 -13.48 14.83
C LYS A 40 6.81 -14.54 14.51
N ARG A 41 6.95 -15.76 15.05
CA ARG A 41 5.93 -16.80 14.89
C ARG A 41 4.59 -16.43 15.53
N MET A 42 4.59 -15.71 16.62
CA MET A 42 3.38 -15.34 17.36
C MET A 42 2.64 -14.16 16.71
N TYR A 43 3.35 -13.11 16.33
CA TYR A 43 2.77 -11.82 15.92
C TYR A 43 2.83 -11.54 14.41
N ALA A 44 3.77 -12.17 13.69
CA ALA A 44 3.96 -11.98 12.25
C ALA A 44 4.35 -13.30 11.57
N PRO A 45 3.53 -14.37 11.67
CA PRO A 45 3.83 -15.68 11.10
C PRO A 45 3.90 -15.64 9.57
N ASP A 46 3.19 -14.71 8.95
CA ASP A 46 3.20 -14.46 7.51
C ASP A 46 3.53 -12.99 7.23
N LYS A 47 4.73 -12.76 6.70
CA LYS A 47 5.23 -11.42 6.36
C LYS A 47 4.39 -10.68 5.29
N ARG A 48 3.50 -11.41 4.62
CA ARG A 48 2.59 -10.81 3.64
C ARG A 48 1.42 -10.07 4.30
N VAL A 49 1.13 -10.36 5.58
CA VAL A 49 -0.04 -9.78 6.28
C VAL A 49 0.32 -9.08 7.59
N ALA A 50 1.50 -9.33 8.14
CA ALA A 50 2.00 -8.67 9.34
C ALA A 50 3.53 -8.51 9.27
N LEU A 51 4.04 -7.44 9.82
CA LEU A 51 5.48 -7.13 9.82
C LEU A 51 6.06 -7.24 11.23
N PHE A 52 7.18 -7.94 11.32
CA PHE A 52 8.13 -7.90 12.43
C PHE A 52 9.53 -8.00 11.82
N ASP A 53 10.01 -6.86 11.32
CA ASP A 53 11.29 -6.74 10.62
C ASP A 53 12.19 -5.85 11.46
N VAL A 54 13.04 -6.49 12.26
CA VAL A 54 13.89 -5.84 13.26
C VAL A 54 15.32 -6.30 13.06
N ASP A 55 16.20 -5.34 12.86
CA ASP A 55 17.65 -5.49 12.84
C ASP A 55 18.23 -5.23 14.20
N TYR A 56 19.29 -5.96 14.52
CA TYR A 56 20.01 -5.94 15.78
C TYR A 56 21.47 -5.54 15.57
N SER A 57 21.98 -4.63 16.40
CA SER A 57 23.40 -4.29 16.46
C SER A 57 23.88 -4.30 17.90
N PHE A 58 24.86 -5.14 18.23
CA PHE A 58 25.34 -5.38 19.58
C PHE A 58 26.69 -4.73 19.86
N ALA A 59 26.85 -4.22 21.08
CA ALA A 59 28.13 -3.82 21.67
C ALA A 59 28.14 -4.31 23.13
N GLY A 60 28.56 -5.57 23.33
CA GLY A 60 28.42 -6.28 24.59
C GLY A 60 26.94 -6.43 24.99
N LYS A 61 26.56 -5.92 26.17
CA LYS A 61 25.18 -5.90 26.64
C LYS A 61 24.36 -4.68 26.14
N ASN A 62 24.93 -3.80 25.31
CA ASN A 62 24.18 -2.76 24.66
C ASN A 62 23.67 -3.27 23.32
N VAL A 63 22.38 -3.06 23.01
CA VAL A 63 21.78 -3.43 21.73
C VAL A 63 21.00 -2.25 21.17
N MET A 64 21.25 -1.96 19.90
CA MET A 64 20.43 -1.05 19.11
C MET A 64 19.47 -1.88 18.26
N LEU A 65 18.20 -1.56 18.34
CA LEU A 65 17.12 -2.16 17.53
C LEU A 65 16.69 -1.14 16.48
N ARG A 66 16.62 -1.57 15.23
CA ARG A 66 16.08 -0.78 14.12
C ARG A 66 15.11 -1.61 13.32
N GLY A 67 14.12 -0.97 12.72
CA GLY A 67 13.19 -1.64 11.83
C GLY A 67 11.75 -1.27 12.07
N VAL A 68 10.85 -2.12 11.62
CA VAL A 68 9.42 -1.86 11.65
C VAL A 68 8.63 -3.06 12.16
N THR A 69 7.50 -2.78 12.78
CA THR A 69 6.50 -3.81 13.14
C THR A 69 5.08 -3.25 13.00
N THR A 70 4.13 -4.10 12.65
CA THR A 70 2.70 -3.76 12.69
C THR A 70 2.05 -4.06 14.04
N SER A 71 2.81 -4.66 15.00
CA SER A 71 2.31 -4.98 16.35
C SER A 71 3.09 -4.22 17.42
N ALA A 72 2.40 -3.34 18.15
CA ALA A 72 2.93 -2.68 19.34
C ALA A 72 3.23 -3.69 20.46
N GLU A 73 2.43 -4.75 20.58
CA GLU A 73 2.58 -5.82 21.56
C GLU A 73 3.85 -6.63 21.29
N ALA A 74 4.14 -6.93 20.02
CA ALA A 74 5.39 -7.63 19.65
C ALA A 74 6.62 -6.79 20.02
N LYS A 75 6.59 -5.48 19.74
CA LYS A 75 7.63 -4.55 20.15
C LYS A 75 7.82 -4.53 21.69
N ALA A 76 6.73 -4.38 22.43
CA ALA A 76 6.77 -4.36 23.90
C ALA A 76 7.33 -5.67 24.46
N ALA A 77 6.91 -6.82 23.93
CA ALA A 77 7.39 -8.13 24.35
C ALA A 77 8.89 -8.31 24.07
N LEU A 78 9.39 -7.82 22.92
CA LEU A 78 10.81 -7.84 22.59
C LEU A 78 11.62 -7.02 23.58
N LEU A 79 11.21 -5.78 23.85
CA LEU A 79 11.89 -4.89 24.79
C LEU A 79 11.93 -5.49 26.19
N GLN A 80 10.81 -6.06 26.66
CA GLN A 80 10.73 -6.74 27.95
C GLN A 80 11.63 -7.97 28.03
N GLY A 81 11.68 -8.79 26.98
CA GLY A 81 12.52 -9.98 26.91
C GLY A 81 14.01 -9.62 26.96
N LEU A 82 14.42 -8.60 26.22
CA LEU A 82 15.79 -8.11 26.24
C LEU A 82 16.19 -7.51 27.59
N ALA A 83 15.29 -6.76 28.23
CA ALA A 83 15.53 -6.22 29.58
C ALA A 83 15.69 -7.35 30.63
N LYS A 84 14.89 -8.42 30.58
CA LYS A 84 15.03 -9.61 31.43
C LYS A 84 16.37 -10.33 31.23
N ALA A 85 16.95 -10.27 30.04
CA ALA A 85 18.27 -10.82 29.72
C ALA A 85 19.43 -9.85 29.97
N ASP A 86 19.15 -8.74 30.69
CA ASP A 86 20.12 -7.71 31.12
C ASP A 86 20.77 -6.97 29.90
N TYR A 87 20.03 -6.79 28.81
CA TYR A 87 20.45 -5.93 27.71
C TYR A 87 20.00 -4.48 27.93
N LYS A 88 20.89 -3.52 27.64
CA LYS A 88 20.56 -2.10 27.56
C LYS A 88 20.14 -1.77 26.12
N VAL A 89 18.88 -1.42 25.94
CA VAL A 89 18.27 -1.29 24.62
C VAL A 89 18.20 0.17 24.17
N MET A 90 18.72 0.46 22.98
CA MET A 90 18.40 1.65 22.20
C MET A 90 17.31 1.28 21.19
N ASP A 91 16.07 1.68 21.48
CA ASP A 91 14.89 1.35 20.67
C ASP A 91 14.69 2.37 19.56
N CYS A 92 14.90 1.92 18.32
CA CYS A 92 14.57 2.64 17.09
C CYS A 92 13.59 1.85 16.20
N ILE A 93 12.78 0.97 16.81
CA ILE A 93 11.71 0.24 16.10
C ILE A 93 10.51 1.16 15.91
N GLN A 94 10.09 1.32 14.67
CA GLN A 94 8.88 2.04 14.33
C GLN A 94 7.67 1.10 14.34
N VAL A 95 6.61 1.50 15.04
CA VAL A 95 5.31 0.81 14.96
C VAL A 95 4.51 1.44 13.83
N LEU A 96 4.04 0.61 12.91
CA LEU A 96 3.24 1.02 11.77
C LEU A 96 1.73 0.91 12.08
N PRO A 97 0.90 1.83 11.52
CA PRO A 97 1.26 2.88 10.58
C PRO A 97 2.03 4.05 11.24
N ASP A 98 2.93 4.67 10.46
CA ASP A 98 3.62 5.91 10.85
C ASP A 98 2.70 7.13 10.71
N VAL A 99 1.80 7.30 11.64
CA VAL A 99 0.79 8.37 11.62
C VAL A 99 1.43 9.75 11.49
N LYS A 100 2.58 9.98 12.13
CA LYS A 100 3.28 11.26 12.10
C LYS A 100 3.93 11.51 10.73
N GLY A 101 4.68 10.55 10.20
CA GLY A 101 5.32 10.66 8.89
C GLY A 101 4.32 10.71 7.74
N LEU A 102 3.13 10.17 7.95
CA LEU A 102 2.00 10.21 7.02
C LEU A 102 1.11 11.46 7.18
N GLU A 103 1.41 12.35 8.14
CA GLU A 103 0.62 13.57 8.40
C GLU A 103 -0.88 13.26 8.62
N GLY A 104 -1.18 12.12 9.27
CA GLY A 104 -2.54 11.63 9.52
C GLY A 104 -3.23 10.97 8.32
N LYS A 105 -2.57 10.88 7.15
CA LYS A 105 -3.11 10.22 5.94
C LYS A 105 -2.78 8.73 5.94
N THR A 106 -3.38 7.98 6.86
CA THR A 106 -3.17 6.55 7.04
C THR A 106 -4.03 5.68 6.10
N TYR A 107 -4.71 6.30 5.15
CA TYR A 107 -5.48 5.64 4.11
C TYR A 107 -5.01 6.07 2.73
N GLY A 108 -5.31 5.26 1.73
CA GLY A 108 -5.06 5.58 0.34
C GLY A 108 -6.13 4.99 -0.59
N ILE A 109 -6.22 5.53 -1.78
CA ILE A 109 -7.10 5.01 -2.82
C ILE A 109 -6.25 4.81 -4.07
N ILE A 110 -6.28 3.61 -4.64
CA ILE A 110 -5.54 3.30 -5.87
C ILE A 110 -5.99 4.25 -6.99
N ASN A 111 -5.04 4.90 -7.65
CA ASN A 111 -5.28 6.05 -8.56
C ASN A 111 -4.86 5.79 -10.01
N VAL A 112 -4.52 4.56 -10.35
CA VAL A 112 -4.23 4.07 -11.72
C VAL A 112 -5.08 2.85 -12.04
N SER A 113 -5.31 2.57 -13.32
CA SER A 113 -6.17 1.45 -13.74
C SER A 113 -5.78 0.13 -13.09
N VAL A 114 -4.48 -0.17 -13.10
CA VAL A 114 -3.88 -1.33 -12.42
C VAL A 114 -2.55 -0.90 -11.84
N ALA A 115 -2.40 -1.03 -10.53
CA ALA A 115 -1.16 -0.79 -9.82
C ALA A 115 -0.46 -2.11 -9.50
N ASN A 116 0.80 -2.26 -9.89
CA ASN A 116 1.62 -3.39 -9.48
C ASN A 116 2.12 -3.16 -8.05
N LEU A 117 1.80 -4.08 -7.15
CA LEU A 117 2.21 -4.07 -5.75
C LEU A 117 3.39 -5.01 -5.58
N ARG A 118 4.49 -4.52 -4.99
CA ARG A 118 5.79 -5.17 -5.01
C ARG A 118 6.28 -5.54 -3.61
N ALA A 119 7.16 -6.53 -3.54
CA ALA A 119 7.76 -7.01 -2.29
C ALA A 119 8.71 -5.99 -1.65
N ALA A 120 9.36 -5.13 -2.45
CA ALA A 120 10.25 -4.07 -2.00
C ALA A 120 10.00 -2.78 -2.81
N PRO A 121 10.45 -1.60 -2.31
CA PRO A 121 10.25 -0.31 -2.98
C PRO A 121 11.19 -0.13 -4.18
N ASP A 122 11.13 -1.06 -5.13
CA ASP A 122 11.95 -1.10 -6.33
C ASP A 122 11.16 -1.67 -7.51
N PHE A 123 11.35 -1.09 -8.71
CA PHE A 123 10.68 -1.53 -9.94
C PHE A 123 11.11 -2.92 -10.41
N SER A 124 12.31 -3.39 -10.03
CA SER A 124 12.82 -4.73 -10.33
C SER A 124 12.36 -5.79 -9.31
N SER A 125 11.80 -5.37 -8.16
CA SER A 125 11.32 -6.28 -7.13
C SER A 125 10.13 -7.12 -7.62
N GLU A 126 10.00 -8.31 -7.03
CA GLU A 126 8.89 -9.23 -7.30
C GLU A 126 7.53 -8.56 -7.15
N MET A 127 6.64 -8.79 -8.11
CA MET A 127 5.25 -8.42 -7.99
C MET A 127 4.52 -9.41 -7.07
N MET A 128 3.83 -8.88 -6.06
CA MET A 128 3.11 -9.66 -5.06
C MET A 128 1.63 -9.82 -5.40
N THR A 129 1.02 -8.76 -5.95
CA THR A 129 -0.38 -8.70 -6.35
C THR A 129 -0.62 -7.40 -7.14
N GLN A 130 -1.87 -7.14 -7.53
CA GLN A 130 -2.26 -5.88 -8.18
C GLN A 130 -3.40 -5.20 -7.41
N GLY A 131 -3.39 -3.84 -7.42
CA GLY A 131 -4.49 -3.01 -6.96
C GLY A 131 -5.22 -2.37 -8.13
N LEU A 132 -6.54 -2.23 -8.04
CA LEU A 132 -7.36 -1.63 -9.09
C LEU A 132 -7.78 -0.20 -8.72
N MET A 133 -7.97 0.67 -9.73
CA MET A 133 -8.48 2.02 -9.56
C MET A 133 -9.70 2.05 -8.62
N GLY A 134 -9.63 2.94 -7.63
CA GLY A 134 -10.70 3.12 -6.65
C GLY A 134 -10.71 2.12 -5.49
N MET A 135 -9.75 1.19 -5.42
CA MET A 135 -9.57 0.28 -4.28
C MET A 135 -9.05 1.08 -3.08
N PRO A 136 -9.75 1.06 -1.92
CA PRO A 136 -9.22 1.61 -0.68
C PRO A 136 -8.11 0.72 -0.14
N VAL A 137 -7.11 1.32 0.50
CA VAL A 137 -6.00 0.62 1.15
C VAL A 137 -5.63 1.33 2.46
N HIS A 138 -5.05 0.60 3.41
CA HIS A 138 -4.35 1.21 4.54
C HIS A 138 -2.94 1.61 4.12
N VAL A 139 -2.47 2.74 4.60
CA VAL A 139 -1.10 3.22 4.36
C VAL A 139 -0.31 3.06 5.64
N LEU A 140 0.80 2.34 5.56
CA LEU A 140 1.66 2.01 6.70
C LEU A 140 2.79 3.03 6.86
N GLN A 141 3.49 3.35 5.76
CA GLN A 141 4.58 4.34 5.70
C GLN A 141 4.82 4.80 4.27
N ARG A 142 5.59 5.88 4.11
CA ARG A 142 6.01 6.39 2.80
C ARG A 142 7.49 6.83 2.83
N ASP A 143 8.22 6.47 1.77
CA ASP A 143 9.56 6.98 1.48
C ASP A 143 9.85 6.78 -0.03
N GLY A 144 9.48 7.76 -0.87
CA GLY A 144 9.52 7.64 -2.34
C GLY A 144 8.52 6.62 -2.93
N TRP A 145 8.32 5.52 -2.24
CA TRP A 145 7.26 4.53 -2.40
C TRP A 145 6.29 4.61 -1.22
N VAL A 146 5.16 3.94 -1.33
CA VAL A 146 4.16 3.85 -0.27
C VAL A 146 3.98 2.38 0.11
N HIS A 147 4.18 2.07 1.39
CA HIS A 147 3.91 0.74 1.94
C HIS A 147 2.45 0.70 2.34
N ILE A 148 1.70 -0.20 1.74
CA ILE A 148 0.26 -0.28 1.92
C ILE A 148 -0.16 -1.67 2.36
N GLN A 149 -1.34 -1.75 2.95
CA GLN A 149 -2.05 -3.00 3.18
C GLN A 149 -3.36 -2.97 2.40
N THR A 150 -3.55 -3.98 1.56
CA THR A 150 -4.75 -4.17 0.76
C THR A 150 -5.90 -4.70 1.62
N PRO A 151 -7.15 -4.64 1.14
CA PRO A 151 -8.31 -5.15 1.87
C PRO A 151 -8.27 -6.63 2.21
N ASP A 152 -7.56 -7.43 1.41
CA ASP A 152 -7.28 -8.84 1.68
C ASP A 152 -6.00 -9.05 2.52
N ASN A 153 -5.60 -8.00 3.24
CA ASN A 153 -4.49 -7.94 4.20
C ASN A 153 -3.08 -8.06 3.60
N TYR A 154 -2.90 -8.10 2.28
CA TYR A 154 -1.56 -8.13 1.70
C TYR A 154 -0.83 -6.82 1.94
N ILE A 155 0.36 -6.91 2.54
CA ILE A 155 1.28 -5.79 2.72
C ILE A 155 2.26 -5.78 1.56
N ALA A 156 2.34 -4.66 0.85
CA ALA A 156 3.22 -4.52 -0.31
C ALA A 156 3.53 -3.05 -0.60
N TRP A 157 4.52 -2.81 -1.45
CA TRP A 157 4.94 -1.48 -1.87
C TRP A 157 4.28 -1.08 -3.19
N ILE A 158 3.75 0.13 -3.22
CA ILE A 158 3.24 0.78 -4.43
C ILE A 158 4.07 2.03 -4.74
N TYR A 159 4.35 2.25 -6.03
CA TYR A 159 4.95 3.52 -6.43
C TYR A 159 3.98 4.68 -6.19
N ARG A 160 4.49 5.78 -5.64
CA ARG A 160 3.69 6.90 -5.11
C ARG A 160 2.60 7.46 -6.04
N VAL A 161 2.80 7.42 -7.37
CA VAL A 161 1.80 7.91 -8.32
C VAL A 161 0.59 6.97 -8.47
N GLY A 162 0.72 5.72 -8.02
CA GLY A 162 -0.32 4.70 -8.09
C GLY A 162 -1.38 4.80 -6.99
N VAL A 163 -1.19 5.66 -5.98
CA VAL A 163 -2.08 5.80 -4.83
C VAL A 163 -2.26 7.27 -4.45
N HIS A 164 -3.48 7.66 -4.17
CA HIS A 164 -3.82 8.96 -3.61
C HIS A 164 -4.02 8.81 -2.10
N LEU A 165 -3.18 9.51 -1.29
CA LEU A 165 -3.22 9.45 0.17
C LEU A 165 -4.35 10.32 0.69
N VAL A 166 -5.12 9.77 1.63
CA VAL A 166 -6.29 10.42 2.23
C VAL A 166 -6.31 10.19 3.75
N ASN A 167 -6.98 11.09 4.47
CA ASN A 167 -7.30 10.89 5.87
C ASN A 167 -8.59 10.07 6.02
N GLU A 168 -8.98 9.79 7.27
CA GLU A 168 -10.17 9.00 7.59
C GLU A 168 -11.47 9.63 7.06
N ALA A 169 -11.62 10.95 7.19
CA ALA A 169 -12.82 11.65 6.72
C ALA A 169 -12.95 11.61 5.18
N GLU A 170 -11.84 11.80 4.47
CA GLU A 170 -11.78 11.69 3.00
C GLU A 170 -12.06 10.26 2.54
N MET A 171 -11.55 9.25 3.26
CA MET A 171 -11.84 7.84 2.99
C MET A 171 -13.31 7.52 3.23
N ALA A 172 -13.90 8.00 4.32
CA ALA A 172 -15.33 7.83 4.58
C ALA A 172 -16.16 8.50 3.47
N ALA A 173 -15.81 9.70 3.04
CA ALA A 173 -16.45 10.40 1.93
C ALA A 173 -16.33 9.63 0.60
N TRP A 174 -15.16 9.00 0.35
CA TRP A 174 -14.99 8.12 -0.80
C TRP A 174 -15.90 6.89 -0.72
N ASN A 175 -15.92 6.19 0.41
CA ASN A 175 -16.69 4.97 0.59
C ASN A 175 -18.22 5.21 0.45
N ASN A 176 -18.70 6.32 0.97
CA ASN A 176 -20.12 6.70 0.93
C ASN A 176 -20.60 7.25 -0.42
N ALA A 177 -19.67 7.67 -1.30
CA ALA A 177 -20.04 8.24 -2.60
C ALA A 177 -20.65 7.17 -3.53
N GLU A 178 -21.62 7.57 -4.34
CA GLU A 178 -22.08 6.74 -5.45
C GLU A 178 -20.97 6.54 -6.48
N LYS A 179 -20.87 5.34 -7.02
CA LYS A 179 -19.78 4.96 -7.91
C LYS A 179 -20.24 4.38 -9.23
N ILE A 180 -19.41 4.59 -10.25
CA ILE A 180 -19.45 3.87 -11.52
C ILE A 180 -18.38 2.80 -11.47
N VAL A 181 -18.73 1.57 -11.81
CA VAL A 181 -17.82 0.43 -11.98
C VAL A 181 -17.65 0.12 -13.47
N VAL A 182 -16.42 -0.14 -13.86
CA VAL A 182 -16.08 -0.61 -15.21
C VAL A 182 -16.36 -2.11 -15.29
N THR A 183 -17.09 -2.51 -16.34
CA THR A 183 -17.49 -3.92 -16.58
C THR A 183 -16.80 -4.54 -17.79
N ALA A 184 -16.25 -3.73 -18.68
CA ALA A 184 -15.49 -4.22 -19.83
C ALA A 184 -14.04 -4.54 -19.42
N HIS A 185 -13.43 -5.54 -20.06
CA HIS A 185 -12.03 -5.92 -19.82
C HIS A 185 -11.04 -4.77 -20.04
N TYR A 186 -11.34 -3.89 -21.00
CA TYR A 186 -10.49 -2.74 -21.34
C TYR A 186 -11.31 -1.59 -21.92
N GLY A 187 -10.87 -0.37 -21.65
CA GLY A 187 -11.46 0.85 -22.20
C GLY A 187 -10.73 2.10 -21.79
N PHE A 188 -11.37 3.26 -21.95
CA PHE A 188 -10.77 4.56 -21.67
C PHE A 188 -11.74 5.52 -20.98
N VAL A 189 -11.16 6.45 -20.22
CA VAL A 189 -11.82 7.68 -19.77
C VAL A 189 -11.37 8.82 -20.67
N TYR A 190 -12.29 9.67 -21.08
CA TYR A 190 -12.09 10.77 -22.01
C TYR A 190 -12.25 12.13 -21.35
N SER A 191 -11.62 13.17 -21.90
CA SER A 191 -11.71 14.55 -21.40
C SER A 191 -13.07 15.21 -21.70
N LYS A 192 -13.81 14.73 -22.70
CA LYS A 192 -15.15 15.17 -23.07
C LYS A 192 -16.04 13.93 -23.29
N PRO A 193 -17.38 14.10 -23.31
CA PRO A 193 -18.32 12.99 -23.56
C PRO A 193 -18.34 12.60 -25.05
N ASP A 194 -17.14 12.30 -25.57
CA ASP A 194 -16.86 11.97 -26.95
C ASP A 194 -15.63 11.07 -27.01
N ARG A 195 -15.72 9.91 -27.68
CA ARG A 195 -14.63 8.95 -27.85
C ARG A 195 -13.47 9.45 -28.70
N THR A 196 -13.67 10.51 -29.48
CA THR A 196 -12.61 11.14 -30.30
C THR A 196 -11.83 12.20 -29.50
N SER A 197 -12.29 12.56 -28.30
CA SER A 197 -11.60 13.51 -27.43
C SER A 197 -10.36 12.90 -26.76
N GLN A 198 -9.50 13.75 -26.18
CA GLN A 198 -8.30 13.33 -25.48
C GLN A 198 -8.59 12.28 -24.41
N THR A 199 -7.89 11.16 -24.47
CA THR A 199 -7.88 10.13 -23.42
C THR A 199 -7.18 10.63 -22.17
N ILE A 200 -7.77 10.43 -20.98
CA ILE A 200 -7.19 10.75 -19.68
C ILE A 200 -6.44 9.55 -19.12
N SER A 201 -7.09 8.38 -19.14
CA SER A 201 -6.47 7.11 -18.72
C SER A 201 -7.15 5.93 -19.42
N ASP A 202 -6.47 4.79 -19.41
CA ASP A 202 -7.10 3.50 -19.64
C ASP A 202 -7.92 3.08 -18.40
N VAL A 203 -8.78 2.09 -18.58
CA VAL A 203 -9.54 1.42 -17.51
C VAL A 203 -9.69 -0.06 -17.79
N VAL A 204 -9.87 -0.83 -16.73
CA VAL A 204 -10.13 -2.28 -16.76
C VAL A 204 -11.34 -2.65 -15.92
N ALA A 205 -11.86 -3.86 -16.10
CA ALA A 205 -12.94 -4.40 -15.28
C ALA A 205 -12.61 -4.29 -13.77
N GLY A 206 -13.59 -3.83 -12.99
CA GLY A 206 -13.42 -3.61 -11.55
C GLY A 206 -12.92 -2.22 -11.16
N ASN A 207 -12.47 -1.38 -12.11
CA ASN A 207 -12.13 0.01 -11.79
C ASN A 207 -13.37 0.78 -11.33
N ARG A 208 -13.21 1.62 -10.30
CA ARG A 208 -14.29 2.39 -9.67
C ARG A 208 -13.98 3.87 -9.62
N PHE A 209 -14.98 4.69 -9.88
CA PHE A 209 -14.90 6.15 -9.88
C PHE A 209 -16.09 6.73 -9.13
N LYS A 210 -15.96 7.92 -8.52
CA LYS A 210 -17.14 8.65 -8.05
C LYS A 210 -17.99 9.04 -9.25
N TRP A 211 -19.31 8.88 -9.11
CA TRP A 211 -20.27 9.29 -10.11
C TRP A 211 -20.64 10.75 -9.92
N ASP A 212 -20.50 11.56 -10.96
CA ASP A 212 -20.81 12.99 -10.98
C ASP A 212 -21.82 13.34 -12.09
N GLY A 213 -22.76 12.45 -12.36
CA GLY A 213 -23.81 12.65 -13.33
C GLY A 213 -23.55 11.98 -14.68
N SER A 214 -24.28 12.41 -15.71
CA SER A 214 -24.24 11.81 -17.05
C SER A 214 -24.41 12.86 -18.14
N LYS A 215 -23.79 12.62 -19.29
CA LYS A 215 -23.97 13.44 -20.49
C LYS A 215 -24.09 12.53 -21.72
N GLY A 216 -25.30 12.44 -22.29
CA GLY A 216 -25.58 11.53 -23.42
C GLY A 216 -25.24 10.08 -23.08
N ALA A 217 -24.42 9.47 -23.90
CA ALA A 217 -23.95 8.07 -23.75
C ALA A 217 -22.81 7.89 -22.75
N PHE A 218 -22.47 8.91 -21.93
CA PHE A 218 -21.35 8.88 -21.00
C PHE A 218 -21.79 9.14 -19.56
N TYR A 219 -21.08 8.53 -18.60
CA TYR A 219 -21.05 8.94 -17.21
C TYR A 219 -19.94 9.99 -17.02
N LYS A 220 -20.22 11.06 -16.28
CA LYS A 220 -19.22 11.96 -15.74
C LYS A 220 -18.68 11.35 -14.45
N VAL A 221 -17.36 11.25 -14.35
CA VAL A 221 -16.69 10.55 -13.24
C VAL A 221 -15.59 11.41 -12.64
N ILE A 222 -15.32 11.18 -11.34
CA ILE A 222 -14.24 11.82 -10.59
C ILE A 222 -13.29 10.73 -10.08
N TYR A 223 -11.99 10.91 -10.33
CA TYR A 223 -10.90 10.08 -9.86
C TYR A 223 -10.65 10.27 -8.36
N PRO A 224 -9.91 9.36 -7.70
CA PRO A 224 -9.49 9.54 -6.31
C PRO A 224 -8.77 10.87 -6.04
N ASP A 225 -7.97 11.36 -6.97
CA ASP A 225 -7.20 12.61 -6.89
C ASP A 225 -7.97 13.87 -7.34
N GLY A 226 -9.27 13.73 -7.65
CA GLY A 226 -10.14 14.84 -8.05
C GLY A 226 -10.16 15.15 -9.55
N ARG A 227 -9.30 14.53 -10.38
CA ARG A 227 -9.43 14.64 -11.84
C ARG A 227 -10.83 14.21 -12.29
N GLN A 228 -11.33 14.81 -13.33
CA GLN A 228 -12.65 14.51 -13.90
C GLN A 228 -12.52 13.95 -15.31
N GLY A 229 -13.50 13.15 -15.71
CA GLY A 229 -13.55 12.62 -17.06
C GLY A 229 -14.90 12.00 -17.42
N TYR A 230 -14.96 11.40 -18.57
CA TYR A 230 -16.16 10.79 -19.12
C TYR A 230 -15.88 9.35 -19.53
N ILE A 231 -16.70 8.42 -19.04
CA ILE A 231 -16.63 7.00 -19.39
C ILE A 231 -17.91 6.57 -20.11
N SER A 232 -17.75 5.80 -21.19
CA SER A 232 -18.91 5.33 -21.97
C SER A 232 -19.79 4.40 -21.15
N LYS A 233 -21.10 4.59 -21.22
CA LYS A 233 -22.12 3.71 -20.64
C LYS A 233 -22.11 2.28 -21.21
N SER A 234 -21.46 2.07 -22.37
CA SER A 234 -21.31 0.73 -22.96
C SER A 234 -20.28 -0.15 -22.24
N ILE A 235 -19.37 0.44 -21.42
CA ILE A 235 -18.28 -0.29 -20.74
C ILE A 235 -18.32 -0.14 -19.22
N ALA A 236 -19.29 0.59 -18.69
CA ALA A 236 -19.42 0.86 -17.25
C ALA A 236 -20.86 1.04 -16.86
N MET A 237 -21.16 0.88 -15.56
CA MET A 237 -22.50 1.10 -15.02
C MET A 237 -22.43 1.55 -13.55
N PRO A 238 -23.55 2.07 -12.97
CA PRO A 238 -23.64 2.34 -11.54
C PRO A 238 -23.36 1.09 -10.72
N GLU A 239 -22.48 1.20 -9.72
CA GLU A 239 -22.04 0.08 -8.88
C GLU A 239 -23.20 -0.60 -8.16
N LYS A 240 -24.16 0.15 -7.63
CA LYS A 240 -25.37 -0.41 -6.99
C LYS A 240 -26.15 -1.33 -7.95
N LYS A 241 -26.31 -0.90 -9.21
CA LYS A 241 -26.99 -1.69 -10.25
C LYS A 241 -26.20 -2.95 -10.60
N TRP A 242 -24.86 -2.82 -10.69
CA TRP A 242 -24.00 -3.96 -10.97
C TRP A 242 -24.10 -4.99 -9.84
N ARG A 243 -23.98 -4.57 -8.57
CA ARG A 243 -24.08 -5.47 -7.41
C ARG A 243 -25.44 -6.20 -7.33
N SER A 244 -26.55 -5.49 -7.57
CA SER A 244 -27.88 -6.10 -7.53
C SER A 244 -28.15 -7.09 -8.67
N GLY A 245 -27.40 -6.99 -9.76
CA GLY A 245 -27.50 -7.89 -10.93
C GLY A 245 -26.62 -9.14 -10.83
N LEU A 246 -25.77 -9.26 -9.80
CA LEU A 246 -24.88 -10.41 -9.65
C LEU A 246 -25.66 -11.65 -9.23
N LYS A 247 -25.58 -12.68 -10.06
CA LYS A 247 -26.04 -14.03 -9.74
C LYS A 247 -24.83 -14.85 -9.30
N GLN A 248 -24.83 -15.40 -8.11
CA GLN A 248 -23.72 -16.20 -7.57
C GLN A 248 -23.91 -17.70 -7.89
N ASP A 249 -24.35 -18.03 -9.09
CA ASP A 249 -24.50 -19.41 -9.53
C ASP A 249 -23.31 -19.88 -10.38
N ALA A 250 -23.16 -21.19 -10.48
CA ALA A 250 -22.07 -21.82 -11.23
C ALA A 250 -22.07 -21.44 -12.72
N ALA A 251 -23.25 -21.20 -13.31
CA ALA A 251 -23.37 -20.83 -14.71
C ALA A 251 -22.80 -19.43 -14.96
N ASP A 252 -23.05 -18.49 -14.06
CA ASP A 252 -22.51 -17.13 -14.14
C ASP A 252 -21.01 -17.09 -13.91
N ILE A 253 -20.49 -17.90 -12.96
CA ILE A 253 -19.04 -18.07 -12.73
C ILE A 253 -18.36 -18.58 -13.99
N ILE A 254 -18.88 -19.66 -14.60
CA ILE A 254 -18.33 -20.25 -15.81
C ILE A 254 -18.43 -19.26 -16.99
N ARG A 255 -19.53 -18.55 -17.14
CA ARG A 255 -19.70 -17.52 -18.17
C ARG A 255 -18.64 -16.43 -18.03
N THR A 256 -18.40 -15.92 -16.81
CA THR A 256 -17.38 -14.91 -16.54
C THR A 256 -15.97 -15.47 -16.82
N ALA A 257 -15.67 -16.68 -16.38
CA ALA A 257 -14.40 -17.34 -16.67
C ALA A 257 -14.12 -17.44 -18.18
N ARG A 258 -15.14 -17.78 -18.99
CA ARG A 258 -15.03 -17.86 -20.45
C ARG A 258 -14.71 -16.52 -21.10
N THR A 259 -15.15 -15.40 -20.52
CA THR A 259 -14.81 -14.07 -21.06
C THR A 259 -13.34 -13.73 -20.86
N MET A 260 -12.64 -14.41 -19.96
CA MET A 260 -11.22 -14.21 -19.68
C MET A 260 -10.29 -15.07 -20.54
N ILE A 261 -10.83 -15.92 -21.43
CA ILE A 261 -10.02 -16.70 -22.37
C ILE A 261 -9.24 -15.73 -23.28
N GLY A 262 -7.92 -15.95 -23.41
CA GLY A 262 -7.02 -15.09 -24.18
C GLY A 262 -6.34 -13.97 -23.38
N ILE A 263 -6.69 -13.77 -22.11
CA ILE A 263 -5.92 -12.88 -21.23
C ILE A 263 -4.55 -13.52 -20.98
N PRO A 264 -3.44 -12.78 -21.14
CA PRO A 264 -2.10 -13.33 -20.97
C PRO A 264 -1.82 -13.73 -19.52
N TYR A 265 -0.95 -14.73 -19.37
CA TYR A 265 -0.41 -15.08 -18.06
C TYR A 265 0.52 -13.99 -17.56
N LEU A 266 0.31 -13.54 -16.33
CA LEU A 266 1.17 -12.61 -15.62
C LEU A 266 1.32 -13.07 -14.17
N TRP A 267 2.56 -13.33 -13.72
CA TRP A 267 2.83 -13.68 -12.33
C TRP A 267 2.25 -12.65 -11.37
N ALA A 268 1.50 -13.07 -10.35
CA ALA A 268 0.78 -12.23 -9.40
C ALA A 268 -0.24 -11.25 -10.04
N GLY A 269 -0.59 -11.44 -11.31
CA GLY A 269 -1.59 -10.64 -12.01
C GLY A 269 -3.00 -10.98 -11.54
N THR A 270 -3.81 -9.94 -11.29
CA THR A 270 -5.20 -10.04 -10.83
C THR A 270 -6.13 -9.08 -11.59
N SER A 271 -5.85 -8.84 -12.86
CA SER A 271 -6.62 -7.91 -13.70
C SER A 271 -6.75 -8.43 -15.12
N SER A 272 -7.63 -7.81 -15.92
CA SER A 272 -7.75 -8.15 -17.35
C SER A 272 -6.52 -7.78 -18.19
N LYS A 273 -5.48 -7.17 -17.61
CA LYS A 273 -4.17 -6.98 -18.28
C LYS A 273 -3.26 -8.21 -18.20
N GLY A 274 -3.56 -9.13 -17.29
CA GLY A 274 -2.84 -10.38 -17.09
C GLY A 274 -3.23 -11.00 -15.76
N VAL A 275 -3.29 -12.33 -15.72
CA VAL A 275 -3.64 -13.10 -14.53
C VAL A 275 -2.70 -14.28 -14.36
N ASP A 276 -2.41 -14.67 -13.13
CA ASP A 276 -1.88 -16.00 -12.82
C ASP A 276 -3.01 -16.99 -12.46
N CYS A 277 -2.68 -18.19 -12.07
CA CYS A 277 -3.67 -19.22 -11.71
C CYS A 277 -4.55 -18.79 -10.54
N SER A 278 -3.97 -18.20 -9.50
CA SER A 278 -4.68 -17.72 -8.32
C SER A 278 -5.44 -16.41 -8.61
N GLY A 279 -4.83 -15.51 -9.36
CA GLY A 279 -5.45 -14.28 -9.81
C GLY A 279 -6.64 -14.50 -10.73
N PHE A 280 -6.57 -15.51 -11.62
CA PHE A 280 -7.72 -15.93 -12.43
C PHE A 280 -8.91 -16.34 -11.54
N VAL A 281 -8.67 -17.23 -10.57
CA VAL A 281 -9.71 -17.69 -9.64
C VAL A 281 -10.24 -16.53 -8.79
N ARG A 282 -9.38 -15.59 -8.37
CA ARG A 282 -9.79 -14.37 -7.64
C ARG A 282 -10.58 -13.40 -8.51
N THR A 283 -10.17 -13.21 -9.75
CA THR A 283 -10.80 -12.22 -10.66
C THR A 283 -12.21 -12.65 -11.08
N ILE A 284 -12.47 -13.94 -11.21
CA ILE A 284 -13.81 -14.46 -11.55
C ILE A 284 -14.83 -14.16 -10.45
N PRO A 285 -14.61 -14.48 -9.16
CA PRO A 285 -15.47 -14.01 -8.07
C PRO A 285 -15.35 -12.50 -7.85
N VAL A 286 -14.23 -11.87 -8.22
CA VAL A 286 -13.96 -10.43 -8.03
C VAL A 286 -14.74 -9.57 -9.01
N SER A 287 -14.95 -10.03 -10.21
CA SER A 287 -16.06 -9.51 -11.01
C SER A 287 -17.39 -9.63 -10.26
N TYR A 288 -17.47 -10.51 -9.24
CA TYR A 288 -18.64 -10.83 -8.44
C TYR A 288 -18.56 -10.50 -6.93
N THR A 289 -17.39 -10.48 -6.28
CA THR A 289 -17.32 -10.49 -4.79
C THR A 289 -16.30 -9.55 -4.14
N HIS A 290 -15.34 -8.98 -4.84
CA HIS A 290 -14.33 -8.07 -4.23
C HIS A 290 -14.91 -6.84 -3.54
N LEU A 291 -16.20 -6.66 -3.68
CA LEU A 291 -16.94 -5.61 -3.03
C LEU A 291 -17.55 -6.06 -1.69
N ARG A 292 -17.49 -7.35 -1.33
CA ARG A 292 -17.92 -7.87 -0.02
C ARG A 292 -16.83 -7.89 1.05
N ALA A 293 -15.56 -7.80 0.67
CA ALA A 293 -14.45 -7.80 1.63
C ALA A 293 -14.27 -6.46 2.37
N HIS A 294 -15.24 -5.54 2.23
CA HIS A 294 -15.22 -4.20 2.79
C HIS A 294 -16.48 -3.83 3.61
N GLU A 295 -17.32 -4.80 3.97
CA GLU A 295 -18.39 -4.63 4.96
C GLU A 295 -17.98 -5.12 6.33
#